data_30c9cf8bc0a8f0d94d6e3f57d94756e3
#
_entry.id   30c9cf8bc0a8f0d94d6e3f57d94756e3
#
_cell.length_a   1.000
_cell.length_b   1.000
_cell.length_c   1.000
_cell.angle_alpha   90.00
_cell.angle_beta   90.00
_cell.angle_gamma   90.00
#
_symmetry.space_group_name_H-M   'P 1'
#
loop_
_entity.id
_entity.type
_entity.pdbx_description
1 polymer ?
#
loop_
_entity_poly.entity_id
_entity_poly.type
_entity_poly.pdbx_seq_one_letter_code
_entity_poly.pdbx_strand_id
1 'polypeptide(L)'
;MPKNPRPAVYFGFDPGRSGAVAVSLGSSITTQPMKCGQLPFEVHTWADSLSFAFVVIERSTSKTPMFRAHRANAKDVEGAMRGLFARRNKIIFVDPNRWQGDLGVCNPDADRPGRVPYDAYSIQHLGGLASHSQDEHAARCILHWAIKTGAWV
;
A
#
# COMPACT_ATOMS: atom_id res chain seq x y z
N MET A 1 26.16 -17.80 -17.37
CA MET A 1 24.70 -17.66 -17.53
C MET A 1 24.25 -16.49 -16.70
N PRO A 2 23.63 -15.48 -17.32
CA PRO A 2 22.99 -14.46 -16.51
C PRO A 2 21.89 -15.12 -15.67
N LYS A 3 21.92 -14.91 -14.36
CA LYS A 3 20.82 -15.34 -13.50
C LYS A 3 19.58 -14.56 -13.96
N ASN A 4 18.49 -15.27 -14.28
CA ASN A 4 17.21 -14.61 -14.51
C ASN A 4 16.93 -13.68 -13.33
N PRO A 5 16.68 -12.38 -13.59
CA PRO A 5 16.37 -11.48 -12.48
C PRO A 5 15.15 -12.05 -11.74
N ARG A 6 15.21 -12.05 -10.40
CA ARG A 6 14.05 -12.43 -9.59
C ARG A 6 12.90 -11.50 -9.95
N PRO A 7 11.69 -12.02 -10.14
CA PRO A 7 10.55 -11.15 -10.43
C PRO A 7 10.34 -10.18 -9.26
N ALA A 8 10.15 -8.91 -9.58
CA ALA A 8 9.82 -7.90 -8.60
C ALA A 8 8.30 -7.82 -8.44
N VAL A 9 7.85 -7.74 -7.21
CA VAL A 9 6.45 -7.51 -6.87
C VAL A 9 6.36 -6.27 -5.99
N TYR A 10 5.36 -5.43 -6.24
CA TYR A 10 5.18 -4.16 -5.56
C TYR A 10 3.94 -4.24 -4.67
N PHE A 11 4.08 -3.87 -3.41
CA PHE A 11 3.00 -3.89 -2.43
C PHE A 11 2.80 -2.50 -1.83
N GLY A 12 1.53 -2.08 -1.76
CA GLY A 12 1.12 -0.89 -1.03
C GLY A 12 0.13 -1.26 0.07
N PHE A 13 0.36 -0.80 1.29
CA PHE A 13 -0.46 -1.15 2.44
C PHE A 13 -1.13 0.08 3.05
N ASP A 14 -2.44 0.01 3.20
CA ASP A 14 -3.19 0.82 4.16
C ASP A 14 -3.44 -0.07 5.38
N PRO A 15 -2.69 0.12 6.48
CA PRO A 15 -2.74 -0.78 7.64
C PRO A 15 -3.82 -0.40 8.64
N GLY A 16 -4.92 0.22 8.22
CA GLY A 16 -6.04 0.54 9.08
C GLY A 16 -6.65 -0.70 9.74
N ARG A 17 -7.63 -0.49 10.63
CA ARG A 17 -8.30 -1.60 11.35
C ARG A 17 -8.89 -2.63 10.40
N SER A 18 -9.54 -2.17 9.35
CA SER A 18 -10.00 -3.04 8.26
C SER A 18 -9.01 -3.13 7.11
N GLY A 19 -8.04 -2.26 7.01
CA GLY A 19 -6.91 -2.27 6.09
C GLY A 19 -7.08 -2.87 4.70
N ALA A 20 -6.08 -2.65 3.86
CA ALA A 20 -6.01 -3.29 2.54
C ALA A 20 -4.58 -3.36 2.02
N VAL A 21 -4.34 -4.28 1.11
CA VAL A 21 -3.09 -4.37 0.35
C VAL A 21 -3.36 -4.21 -1.14
N ALA A 22 -2.53 -3.42 -1.80
CA ALA A 22 -2.46 -3.32 -3.25
C ALA A 22 -1.22 -4.06 -3.75
N VAL A 23 -1.36 -4.78 -4.86
CA VAL A 23 -0.27 -5.57 -5.44
C VAL A 23 -0.14 -5.21 -6.92
N SER A 24 1.09 -5.02 -7.39
CA SER A 24 1.38 -4.78 -8.80
C SER A 24 2.61 -5.57 -9.25
N LEU A 25 2.53 -6.09 -10.46
CA LEU A 25 3.66 -6.67 -11.18
C LEU A 25 4.25 -5.69 -12.23
N GLY A 26 3.82 -4.42 -12.20
CA GLY A 26 4.31 -3.36 -13.06
C GLY A 26 3.28 -2.68 -13.96
N SER A 27 2.20 -3.35 -14.36
CA SER A 27 1.23 -2.80 -15.33
C SER A 27 -0.17 -2.56 -14.75
N SER A 28 -0.62 -3.36 -13.80
CA SER A 28 -1.93 -3.22 -13.19
C SER A 28 -1.83 -3.39 -11.68
N ILE A 29 -2.74 -2.76 -10.96
CA ILE A 29 -2.83 -2.85 -9.51
C ILE A 29 -4.10 -3.60 -9.15
N THR A 30 -3.95 -4.68 -8.38
CA THR A 30 -5.07 -5.39 -7.76
C THR A 30 -5.05 -5.13 -6.26
N THR A 31 -6.20 -5.23 -5.60
CA THR A 31 -6.31 -4.99 -4.16
C THR A 31 -7.05 -6.11 -3.47
N GLN A 32 -6.74 -6.27 -2.18
CA GLN A 32 -7.44 -7.18 -1.30
C GLN A 32 -7.62 -6.57 0.08
N PRO A 33 -8.77 -6.81 0.73
CA PRO A 33 -8.95 -6.37 2.11
C PRO A 33 -8.06 -7.16 3.06
N MET A 34 -7.68 -6.50 4.15
CA MET A 34 -6.95 -7.09 5.27
C MET A 34 -7.80 -7.01 6.53
N LYS A 35 -7.50 -7.85 7.52
CA LYS A 35 -8.10 -7.78 8.85
C LYS A 35 -7.01 -7.68 9.92
N CYS A 36 -7.03 -6.62 10.71
CA CYS A 36 -6.18 -6.47 11.88
C CYS A 36 -4.69 -6.74 11.62
N GLY A 37 -4.17 -6.21 10.50
CA GLY A 37 -2.75 -6.37 10.14
C GLY A 37 -2.37 -7.76 9.63
N GLN A 38 -3.32 -8.66 9.44
CA GLN A 38 -3.05 -9.98 8.88
C GLN A 38 -2.91 -9.92 7.36
N LEU A 39 -1.82 -10.50 6.84
CA LEU A 39 -1.58 -10.53 5.41
C LEU A 39 -2.53 -11.52 4.72
N PRO A 40 -3.10 -11.15 3.56
CA PRO A 40 -3.86 -12.09 2.74
C PRO A 40 -2.99 -13.26 2.27
N PHE A 41 -3.62 -14.40 2.02
CA PHE A 41 -2.93 -15.61 1.58
C PHE A 41 -2.07 -15.39 0.32
N GLU A 42 -2.52 -14.56 -0.59
CA GLU A 42 -1.84 -14.28 -1.86
C GLU A 42 -0.45 -13.65 -1.68
N VAL A 43 -0.24 -12.90 -0.59
CA VAL A 43 1.08 -12.36 -0.27
C VAL A 43 2.08 -13.50 0.00
N HIS A 44 1.62 -14.54 0.70
CA HIS A 44 2.45 -15.73 0.96
C HIS A 44 2.83 -16.45 -0.33
N THR A 45 1.94 -16.49 -1.32
CA THR A 45 2.23 -17.08 -2.63
C THR A 45 3.39 -16.38 -3.32
N TRP A 46 3.44 -15.04 -3.27
CA TRP A 46 4.56 -14.28 -3.82
C TRP A 46 5.87 -14.54 -3.07
N ALA A 47 5.82 -14.70 -1.75
CA ALA A 47 7.01 -15.04 -0.97
C ALA A 47 7.56 -16.42 -1.35
N ASP A 48 6.67 -17.40 -1.55
CA ASP A 48 7.05 -18.76 -1.96
C ASP A 48 7.66 -18.79 -3.36
N SER A 49 7.29 -17.87 -4.24
CA SER A 49 7.88 -17.77 -5.59
C SER A 49 9.27 -17.14 -5.61
N LEU A 50 9.85 -16.81 -4.46
CA LEU A 50 11.16 -16.15 -4.31
C LEU A 50 11.25 -14.78 -4.97
N SER A 51 10.12 -14.08 -5.09
CA SER A 51 10.06 -12.72 -5.61
C SER A 51 10.77 -11.73 -4.69
N PHE A 52 11.27 -10.63 -5.26
CA PHE A 52 11.74 -9.49 -4.49
C PHE A 52 10.58 -8.52 -4.26
N ALA A 53 10.35 -8.13 -3.01
CA ALA A 53 9.24 -7.27 -2.62
C ALA A 53 9.68 -5.81 -2.43
N PHE A 54 9.07 -4.91 -3.21
CA PHE A 54 9.12 -3.47 -2.94
C PHE A 54 7.83 -3.11 -2.19
N VAL A 55 7.97 -2.57 -0.99
CA VAL A 55 6.85 -2.38 -0.07
C VAL A 55 6.76 -0.92 0.34
N VAL A 56 5.57 -0.34 0.24
CA VAL A 56 5.24 0.95 0.85
C VAL A 56 4.10 0.75 1.84
N ILE A 57 4.29 1.25 3.05
CA ILE A 57 3.32 1.14 4.13
C ILE A 57 2.95 2.55 4.59
N GLU A 58 1.67 2.86 4.59
CA GLU A 58 1.20 4.11 5.19
C GLU A 58 1.45 4.06 6.70
N ARG A 59 2.11 5.09 7.21
CA ARG A 59 2.34 5.23 8.64
C ARG A 59 2.21 6.70 9.03
N SER A 60 1.21 6.99 9.87
CA SER A 60 1.03 8.33 10.39
C SER A 60 2.18 8.71 11.32
N THR A 61 2.72 9.92 11.14
CA THR A 61 3.69 10.52 12.05
C THR A 61 3.01 11.23 13.24
N SER A 62 1.67 11.37 13.20
CA SER A 62 0.92 11.98 14.29
C SER A 62 1.00 11.13 15.55
N LYS A 63 1.28 11.79 16.69
CA LYS A 63 1.37 11.13 18.01
C LYS A 63 0.03 11.09 18.72
N THR A 64 -1.06 11.51 18.08
CA THR A 64 -2.38 11.48 18.71
C THR A 64 -2.84 10.04 18.97
N PRO A 65 -3.60 9.81 20.08
CA PRO A 65 -4.05 8.46 20.42
C PRO A 65 -4.87 7.77 19.34
N MET A 66 -5.62 8.51 18.53
CA MET A 66 -6.45 7.94 17.46
C MET A 66 -5.63 7.19 16.40
N PHE A 67 -4.35 7.53 16.22
CA PHE A 67 -3.47 6.85 15.27
C PHE A 67 -2.63 5.74 15.89
N ARG A 68 -2.80 5.45 17.18
CA ARG A 68 -2.01 4.41 17.87
C ARG A 68 -2.22 3.03 17.26
N ALA A 69 -3.46 2.63 17.03
CA ALA A 69 -3.79 1.35 16.41
C ALA A 69 -3.26 1.28 14.98
N HIS A 70 -3.38 2.36 14.22
CA HIS A 70 -2.85 2.44 12.86
C HIS A 70 -1.32 2.23 12.84
N ARG A 71 -0.59 2.90 13.75
CA ARG A 71 0.87 2.71 13.85
C ARG A 71 1.27 1.30 14.25
N ALA A 72 0.52 0.70 15.18
CA ALA A 72 0.75 -0.69 15.59
C ALA A 72 0.54 -1.66 14.44
N ASN A 73 -0.54 -1.49 13.67
CA ASN A 73 -0.81 -2.31 12.49
C ASN A 73 0.26 -2.14 11.41
N ALA A 74 0.75 -0.91 11.20
CA ALA A 74 1.84 -0.65 10.26
C ALA A 74 3.11 -1.40 10.66
N LYS A 75 3.43 -1.42 11.95
CA LYS A 75 4.59 -2.17 12.49
C LYS A 75 4.40 -3.67 12.31
N ASP A 76 3.21 -4.19 12.54
CA ASP A 76 2.90 -5.62 12.36
C ASP A 76 3.06 -6.03 10.89
N VAL A 77 2.57 -5.21 9.96
CA VAL A 77 2.74 -5.43 8.51
C VAL A 77 4.23 -5.43 8.14
N GLU A 78 4.99 -4.48 8.65
CA GLU A 78 6.43 -4.42 8.41
C GLU A 78 7.12 -5.70 8.86
N GLY A 79 6.87 -6.14 10.08
CA GLY A 79 7.46 -7.36 10.63
C GLY A 79 7.09 -8.61 9.82
N ALA A 80 5.82 -8.74 9.41
CA ALA A 80 5.35 -9.85 8.59
C ALA A 80 6.02 -9.86 7.21
N MET A 81 6.14 -8.71 6.55
CA MET A 81 6.77 -8.62 5.23
C MET A 81 8.27 -8.91 5.30
N ARG A 82 8.97 -8.42 6.34
CA ARG A 82 10.38 -8.76 6.55
C ARG A 82 10.59 -10.25 6.80
N GLY A 83 9.69 -10.89 7.52
CA GLY A 83 9.75 -12.33 7.78
C GLY A 83 9.51 -13.15 6.51
N LEU A 84 8.47 -12.82 5.74
CA LEU A 84 8.12 -13.54 4.52
C LEU A 84 9.16 -13.37 3.39
N PHE A 85 9.69 -12.16 3.22
CA PHE A 85 10.63 -11.82 2.15
C PHE A 85 12.04 -11.55 2.71
N ALA A 86 12.52 -12.38 3.61
CA ALA A 86 13.83 -12.24 4.26
C ALA A 86 14.93 -11.90 3.25
N ARG A 87 15.66 -10.80 3.41
CA ARG A 87 16.70 -10.29 2.50
C ARG A 87 16.23 -10.02 1.05
N ARG A 88 14.94 -10.19 0.76
CA ARG A 88 14.36 -9.96 -0.56
C ARG A 88 13.28 -8.88 -0.49
N ASN A 89 13.56 -7.84 0.26
CA ASN A 89 12.59 -6.76 0.42
C ASN A 89 13.27 -5.39 0.49
N LYS A 90 12.52 -4.39 0.10
CA LYS A 90 12.83 -2.99 0.36
C LYS A 90 11.56 -2.31 0.84
N ILE A 91 11.53 -1.91 2.09
CA ILE A 91 10.35 -1.37 2.75
C ILE A 91 10.55 0.12 3.01
N ILE A 92 9.57 0.91 2.60
CA ILE A 92 9.50 2.34 2.90
C ILE A 92 8.17 2.66 3.58
N PHE A 93 8.13 3.78 4.26
CA PHE A 93 6.92 4.29 4.91
C PHE A 93 6.53 5.62 4.29
N VAL A 94 5.23 5.92 4.29
CA VAL A 94 4.71 7.20 3.81
C VAL A 94 3.64 7.72 4.76
N ASP A 95 3.72 9.01 5.09
CA ASP A 95 2.66 9.67 5.85
C ASP A 95 1.43 9.92 4.96
N PRO A 96 0.20 9.79 5.50
CA PRO A 96 -1.02 10.05 4.73
C PRO A 96 -1.03 11.42 4.05
N ASN A 97 -0.54 12.45 4.71
CA ASN A 97 -0.49 13.80 4.14
C ASN A 97 0.44 13.89 2.93
N ARG A 98 1.50 13.08 2.92
CA ARG A 98 2.49 13.11 1.83
C ARG A 98 1.91 12.54 0.54
N TRP A 99 1.40 11.31 0.57
CA TRP A 99 0.90 10.70 -0.66
C TRP A 99 -0.38 11.37 -1.16
N GLN A 100 -1.24 11.80 -0.23
CA GLN A 100 -2.46 12.52 -0.60
C GLN A 100 -2.12 13.88 -1.22
N GLY A 101 -1.18 14.61 -0.64
CA GLY A 101 -0.72 15.89 -1.17
C GLY A 101 -0.08 15.77 -2.55
N ASP A 102 0.81 14.81 -2.72
CA ASP A 102 1.52 14.60 -3.99
C ASP A 102 0.58 14.17 -5.12
N LEU A 103 -0.46 13.41 -4.83
CA LEU A 103 -1.47 13.00 -5.82
C LEU A 103 -2.61 14.02 -6.01
N GLY A 104 -2.71 15.02 -5.16
CA GLY A 104 -3.82 15.97 -5.20
C GLY A 104 -5.15 15.36 -4.76
N VAL A 105 -5.12 14.39 -3.87
CA VAL A 105 -6.31 13.68 -3.39
C VAL A 105 -6.55 13.92 -1.91
N CYS A 106 -7.74 13.54 -1.44
CA CYS A 106 -8.12 13.63 -0.04
C CYS A 106 -8.99 12.44 0.36
N ASN A 107 -9.15 12.24 1.67
CA ASN A 107 -10.14 11.32 2.20
C ASN A 107 -11.53 11.74 1.71
N PRO A 108 -12.36 10.80 1.19
CA PRO A 108 -13.72 11.12 0.73
C PRO A 108 -14.59 11.83 1.78
N ASP A 109 -14.35 11.59 3.07
CA ASP A 109 -15.10 12.22 4.16
C ASP A 109 -14.56 13.60 4.56
N ALA A 110 -13.41 14.01 4.02
CA ALA A 110 -12.74 15.23 4.48
C ALA A 110 -13.17 16.51 3.74
N ASP A 111 -13.79 16.41 2.57
CA ASP A 111 -14.29 17.53 1.75
C ASP A 111 -13.29 18.69 1.64
N ARG A 112 -12.10 18.42 1.09
CA ARG A 112 -11.04 19.44 0.93
C ARG A 112 -11.15 20.12 -0.43
N PRO A 113 -11.32 21.47 -0.48
CA PRO A 113 -11.35 22.21 -1.73
C PRO A 113 -10.07 21.98 -2.57
N GLY A 114 -10.26 21.83 -3.87
CA GLY A 114 -9.15 21.66 -4.82
C GLY A 114 -8.53 20.26 -4.82
N ARG A 115 -9.06 19.32 -4.05
CA ARG A 115 -8.59 17.94 -4.03
C ARG A 115 -9.68 16.97 -4.46
N VAL A 116 -9.28 15.89 -5.12
CA VAL A 116 -10.18 14.83 -5.57
C VAL A 116 -10.25 13.75 -4.48
N PRO A 117 -11.44 13.23 -4.13
CA PRO A 117 -11.51 12.07 -3.24
C PRO A 117 -10.70 10.91 -3.79
N TYR A 118 -9.93 10.23 -2.93
CA TYR A 118 -9.01 9.19 -3.42
C TYR A 118 -9.74 7.97 -4.01
N ASP A 119 -10.98 7.68 -3.62
CA ASP A 119 -11.79 6.64 -4.23
C ASP A 119 -12.12 6.99 -5.68
N ALA A 120 -12.55 8.23 -5.96
CA ALA A 120 -12.81 8.71 -7.31
C ALA A 120 -11.53 8.66 -8.17
N TYR A 121 -10.39 9.09 -7.62
CA TYR A 121 -9.10 9.02 -8.30
C TYR A 121 -8.73 7.57 -8.66
N SER A 122 -8.89 6.65 -7.71
CA SER A 122 -8.64 5.22 -7.90
C SER A 122 -9.50 4.63 -9.01
N ILE A 123 -10.79 4.96 -9.05
CA ILE A 123 -11.73 4.48 -10.06
C ILE A 123 -11.37 5.04 -11.44
N GLN A 124 -11.08 6.32 -11.54
CA GLN A 124 -10.79 6.99 -12.81
C GLN A 124 -9.45 6.60 -13.41
N HIS A 125 -8.41 6.43 -12.59
CA HIS A 125 -7.03 6.37 -13.07
C HIS A 125 -6.31 5.06 -12.76
N LEU A 126 -6.75 4.27 -11.80
CA LEU A 126 -5.99 3.15 -11.27
C LEU A 126 -6.72 1.80 -11.39
N GLY A 127 -7.83 1.74 -12.10
CA GLY A 127 -8.60 0.52 -12.25
C GLY A 127 -9.39 0.11 -11.01
N GLY A 128 -9.60 1.01 -10.07
CA GLY A 128 -10.46 0.78 -8.91
C GLY A 128 -11.91 0.57 -9.33
N LEU A 129 -12.65 -0.24 -8.57
CA LEU A 129 -14.07 -0.50 -8.78
C LEU A 129 -14.90 0.16 -7.69
N ALA A 130 -16.13 0.54 -8.04
CA ALA A 130 -17.06 1.13 -7.07
C ALA A 130 -17.37 0.19 -5.89
N SER A 131 -17.25 -1.13 -6.09
CA SER A 131 -17.43 -2.15 -5.06
C SER A 131 -16.25 -2.28 -4.09
N HIS A 132 -15.09 -1.71 -4.39
CA HIS A 132 -13.95 -1.73 -3.50
C HIS A 132 -14.18 -0.87 -2.27
N SER A 133 -13.61 -1.27 -1.13
CA SER A 133 -13.66 -0.47 0.09
C SER A 133 -12.81 0.79 -0.02
N GLN A 134 -13.03 1.76 0.87
CA GLN A 134 -12.17 2.95 0.95
C GLN A 134 -10.70 2.56 1.20
N ASP A 135 -10.46 1.56 2.05
CA ASP A 135 -9.09 1.10 2.32
C ASP A 135 -8.42 0.50 1.09
N GLU A 136 -9.17 -0.22 0.25
CA GLU A 136 -8.65 -0.74 -1.02
C GLU A 136 -8.31 0.40 -1.99
N HIS A 137 -9.14 1.43 -2.08
CA HIS A 137 -8.83 2.60 -2.90
C HIS A 137 -7.60 3.34 -2.36
N ALA A 138 -7.48 3.50 -1.05
CA ALA A 138 -6.32 4.12 -0.41
C ALA A 138 -5.04 3.31 -0.69
N ALA A 139 -5.06 2.00 -0.49
CA ALA A 139 -3.90 1.14 -0.76
C ALA A 139 -3.46 1.22 -2.22
N ARG A 140 -4.41 1.28 -3.15
CA ARG A 140 -4.14 1.45 -4.58
C ARG A 140 -3.44 2.78 -4.88
N CYS A 141 -3.91 3.85 -4.28
CA CYS A 141 -3.29 5.18 -4.43
C CYS A 141 -1.91 5.24 -3.79
N ILE A 142 -1.72 4.63 -2.63
CA ILE A 142 -0.42 4.57 -1.94
C ILE A 142 0.62 3.88 -2.82
N LEU A 143 0.27 2.73 -3.38
CA LEU A 143 1.17 1.99 -4.27
C LEU A 143 1.47 2.78 -5.55
N HIS A 144 0.45 3.36 -6.16
CA HIS A 144 0.62 4.21 -7.34
C HIS A 144 1.55 5.39 -7.05
N TRP A 145 1.39 6.05 -5.91
CA TRP A 145 2.27 7.13 -5.48
C TRP A 145 3.73 6.68 -5.42
N ALA A 146 3.99 5.55 -4.80
CA ALA A 146 5.35 5.03 -4.65
C ALA A 146 6.00 4.68 -5.99
N ILE A 147 5.25 4.06 -6.90
CA ILE A 147 5.74 3.74 -8.24
C ILE A 147 6.00 5.01 -9.04
N LYS A 148 5.05 5.94 -9.06
CA LYS A 148 5.14 7.19 -9.82
C LYS A 148 6.29 8.07 -9.37
N THR A 149 6.55 8.14 -8.07
CA THR A 149 7.62 8.98 -7.50
C THR A 149 8.98 8.29 -7.45
N GLY A 150 9.07 7.00 -7.76
CA GLY A 150 10.30 6.23 -7.63
C GLY A 150 10.77 6.16 -6.18
N ALA A 151 9.86 5.98 -5.23
CA ALA A 151 10.13 6.14 -3.80
C ALA A 151 11.14 5.14 -3.24
N TRP A 152 11.38 4.04 -3.91
CA TRP A 152 12.38 3.03 -3.49
C TRP A 152 13.78 3.23 -4.08
N VAL A 153 13.93 4.22 -4.92
CA VAL A 153 15.22 4.51 -5.56
C VAL A 153 16.11 5.40 -4.69
#